data_f451af7961efd73e8e6f4f9a9252f158
#
_entry.id   f451af7961efd73e8e6f4f9a9252f158
#
_cell.length_a   1.000
_cell.length_b   1.000
_cell.length_c   1.000
_cell.angle_alpha   90.00
_cell.angle_beta   90.00
_cell.angle_gamma   90.00
#
_symmetry.space_group_name_H-M   'P 1'
#
loop_
_entity.id
_entity.type
_entity.pdbx_description
1 polymer ?
#
loop_
_entity_poly.entity_id
_entity_poly.type
_entity_poly.pdbx_seq_one_letter_code
_entity_poly.pdbx_strand_id
1 'polypeptide(L)'
;MKTPKQLLHFLSIFVLSLSFMFCSSNGEADVDSAAPSNVDIALQINELVAEDKYTEALELLEGQPDSPETLTLKEMTHLNYGLFLEYRDSNVTNMRDKMNNALREYVKVLRINPDNEKAISEIEQILGIYATFGNRAPADDVVADLKEFGFTL
;
A
#
# COMPACT_ATOMS: atom_id res chain seq x y z
N MET A 1 -41.83 -46.12 -17.17
CA MET A 1 -42.44 -46.12 -18.53
C MET A 1 -41.88 -44.94 -19.32
N LYS A 2 -41.24 -45.27 -20.41
CA LYS A 2 -41.02 -44.50 -21.68
C LYS A 2 -40.15 -43.24 -21.63
N THR A 3 -38.87 -43.36 -22.00
CA THR A 3 -38.18 -42.55 -22.99
C THR A 3 -38.91 -42.68 -24.33
N PRO A 4 -38.78 -41.82 -25.34
CA PRO A 4 -37.53 -41.66 -26.04
C PRO A 4 -37.24 -40.30 -26.77
N LYS A 5 -35.97 -40.11 -27.13
CA LYS A 5 -35.46 -39.93 -28.49
C LYS A 5 -35.57 -38.54 -29.13
N GLN A 6 -34.35 -38.00 -29.38
CA GLN A 6 -33.76 -37.71 -30.70
C GLN A 6 -34.25 -36.47 -31.44
N LEU A 7 -33.31 -35.61 -31.84
CA LEU A 7 -32.84 -35.36 -33.23
C LEU A 7 -31.92 -34.12 -33.14
N LEU A 8 -30.67 -34.13 -33.32
CA LEU A 8 -29.78 -34.27 -34.49
C LEU A 8 -30.19 -33.42 -35.71
N HIS A 9 -29.21 -32.68 -36.19
CA HIS A 9 -29.09 -31.88 -37.43
C HIS A 9 -29.21 -30.36 -37.17
N PHE A 10 -28.35 -29.44 -37.66
CA PHE A 10 -27.53 -29.43 -38.88
C PHE A 10 -26.29 -28.57 -38.69
N LEU A 11 -25.24 -29.09 -39.11
CA LEU A 11 -24.04 -28.57 -39.74
C LEU A 11 -24.37 -27.38 -40.72
N SER A 12 -23.76 -26.22 -40.52
CA SER A 12 -23.56 -25.29 -41.62
C SER A 12 -22.22 -24.60 -41.46
N ILE A 13 -21.27 -25.06 -42.22
CA ILE A 13 -19.96 -24.49 -42.49
C ILE A 13 -20.19 -23.22 -43.30
N PHE A 14 -19.76 -22.08 -42.80
CA PHE A 14 -19.55 -20.89 -43.59
C PHE A 14 -18.11 -20.44 -43.42
N VAL A 15 -17.28 -20.99 -44.29
CA VAL A 15 -15.90 -20.53 -44.53
C VAL A 15 -16.00 -19.24 -45.35
N LEU A 16 -15.73 -18.11 -44.74
CA LEU A 16 -15.47 -16.88 -45.45
C LEU A 16 -14.00 -16.49 -45.22
N SER A 17 -13.16 -16.94 -46.15
CA SER A 17 -11.77 -16.54 -46.27
C SER A 17 -11.68 -15.07 -46.69
N LEU A 18 -11.36 -14.19 -45.74
CA LEU A 18 -10.95 -12.83 -46.07
C LEU A 18 -9.43 -12.75 -45.89
N SER A 19 -8.74 -12.86 -47.02
CA SER A 19 -7.30 -12.63 -47.12
C SER A 19 -7.03 -11.14 -46.94
N PHE A 20 -6.62 -10.72 -45.74
CA PHE A 20 -5.96 -9.42 -45.56
C PHE A 20 -4.47 -9.60 -45.79
N MET A 21 -4.02 -9.13 -46.94
CA MET A 21 -2.62 -8.82 -47.21
C MET A 21 -2.21 -7.73 -46.19
N PHE A 22 -1.50 -8.13 -45.18
CA PHE A 22 -0.81 -7.19 -44.32
C PHE A 22 0.59 -6.98 -44.88
N CYS A 23 0.83 -5.78 -45.39
CA CYS A 23 2.16 -5.32 -45.76
C CYS A 23 3.09 -5.46 -44.55
N SER A 24 4.10 -6.28 -44.71
CA SER A 24 5.26 -6.35 -43.86
C SER A 24 6.03 -5.05 -43.99
N SER A 25 5.90 -4.15 -43.04
CA SER A 25 6.95 -3.18 -42.74
C SER A 25 7.70 -3.71 -41.53
N ASN A 26 8.89 -4.23 -41.78
CA ASN A 26 9.89 -4.48 -40.72
C ASN A 26 10.24 -3.14 -40.07
N GLY A 27 9.57 -2.84 -38.98
CA GLY A 27 10.04 -1.96 -37.92
C GLY A 27 10.20 -2.83 -36.70
N GLU A 28 11.41 -3.26 -36.42
CA GLU A 28 11.80 -3.67 -35.08
C GLU A 28 11.52 -2.46 -34.20
N ALA A 29 10.34 -2.45 -33.58
CA ALA A 29 10.14 -1.61 -32.39
C ALA A 29 10.93 -2.29 -31.29
N ASP A 30 12.11 -1.74 -31.00
CA ASP A 30 12.73 -1.90 -29.71
C ASP A 30 11.62 -1.61 -28.68
N VAL A 31 11.19 -2.66 -27.99
CA VAL A 31 10.44 -2.51 -26.75
C VAL A 31 11.47 -1.99 -25.75
N ASP A 32 11.67 -0.68 -25.84
CA ASP A 32 12.39 0.06 -24.82
C ASP A 32 11.65 -0.27 -23.51
N SER A 33 12.32 -1.04 -22.68
CA SER A 33 11.86 -1.34 -21.32
C SER A 33 12.05 -0.05 -20.53
N ALA A 34 11.19 0.92 -20.81
CA ALA A 34 11.14 2.16 -20.07
C ALA A 34 10.86 1.81 -18.60
N ALA A 35 11.73 2.24 -17.72
CA ALA A 35 11.48 2.17 -16.28
C ALA A 35 10.08 2.77 -16.02
N PRO A 36 9.29 2.17 -15.10
CA PRO A 36 7.94 2.63 -14.83
C PRO A 36 7.95 4.13 -14.50
N SER A 37 7.02 4.87 -15.07
CA SER A 37 6.93 6.31 -14.82
C SER A 37 6.49 6.56 -13.37
N ASN A 38 6.81 7.72 -12.80
CA ASN A 38 6.37 8.08 -11.45
C ASN A 38 4.84 7.99 -11.29
N VAL A 39 4.09 8.19 -12.36
CA VAL A 39 2.62 8.04 -12.37
C VAL A 39 2.22 6.58 -12.21
N ASP A 40 2.92 5.66 -12.88
CA ASP A 40 2.63 4.22 -12.79
C ASP A 40 2.94 3.70 -11.38
N ILE A 41 4.02 4.19 -10.77
CA ILE A 41 4.39 3.84 -9.39
C ILE A 41 3.36 4.36 -8.39
N ALA A 42 2.95 5.63 -8.50
CA ALA A 42 1.92 6.20 -7.63
C ALA A 42 0.60 5.43 -7.72
N LEU A 43 0.21 4.99 -8.90
CA LEU A 43 -0.99 4.17 -9.08
C LEU A 43 -0.85 2.81 -8.38
N GLN A 44 0.26 2.11 -8.57
CA GLN A 44 0.53 0.82 -7.92
C GLN A 44 0.54 0.95 -6.39
N ILE A 45 1.17 2.01 -5.85
CA ILE A 45 1.17 2.27 -4.41
C ILE A 45 -0.25 2.48 -3.89
N ASN A 46 -1.07 3.27 -4.58
CA ASN A 46 -2.45 3.51 -4.18
C ASN A 46 -3.29 2.22 -4.20
N GLU A 47 -3.09 1.34 -5.18
CA GLU A 47 -3.74 0.04 -5.24
C GLU A 47 -3.33 -0.87 -4.06
N LEU A 48 -2.03 -0.97 -3.77
CA LEU A 48 -1.53 -1.74 -2.64
C LEU A 48 -2.06 -1.21 -1.30
N VAL A 49 -2.07 0.10 -1.12
CA VAL A 49 -2.62 0.75 0.09
C VAL A 49 -4.12 0.49 0.23
N ALA A 50 -4.88 0.52 -0.87
CA ALA A 50 -6.32 0.22 -0.86
C ALA A 50 -6.62 -1.23 -0.47
N GLU A 51 -5.67 -2.15 -0.71
CA GLU A 51 -5.75 -3.57 -0.33
C GLU A 51 -5.10 -3.88 1.04
N ASP A 52 -4.75 -2.87 1.82
CA ASP A 52 -4.03 -2.97 3.11
C ASP A 52 -2.64 -3.65 3.01
N LYS A 53 -2.02 -3.66 1.81
CA LYS A 53 -0.70 -4.22 1.50
C LYS A 53 0.42 -3.20 1.72
N TYR A 54 0.47 -2.62 2.92
CA TYR A 54 1.39 -1.53 3.24
C TYR A 54 2.86 -1.92 3.13
N THR A 55 3.22 -3.13 3.55
CA THR A 55 4.61 -3.61 3.48
C THR A 55 5.08 -3.70 2.03
N GLU A 56 4.27 -4.25 1.14
CA GLU A 56 4.57 -4.35 -0.29
C GLU A 56 4.68 -2.95 -0.94
N ALA A 57 3.80 -2.02 -0.55
CA ALA A 57 3.86 -0.63 -1.02
C ALA A 57 5.16 0.06 -0.58
N LEU A 58 5.59 -0.13 0.67
CA LEU A 58 6.83 0.44 1.19
C LEU A 58 8.07 -0.19 0.53
N GLU A 59 8.10 -1.51 0.32
CA GLU A 59 9.19 -2.18 -0.40
C GLU A 59 9.33 -1.64 -1.83
N LEU A 60 8.21 -1.41 -2.52
CA LEU A 60 8.23 -0.79 -3.86
C LEU A 60 8.79 0.64 -3.82
N LEU A 61 8.45 1.41 -2.79
CA LEU A 61 8.94 2.78 -2.59
C LEU A 61 10.43 2.84 -2.19
N GLU A 62 10.93 1.85 -1.46
CA GLU A 62 12.36 1.77 -1.10
C GLU A 62 13.24 1.57 -2.35
N GLY A 63 12.73 0.90 -3.37
CA GLY A 63 13.40 0.72 -4.66
C GLY A 63 13.44 1.99 -5.55
N GLN A 64 12.74 3.06 -5.16
CA GLN A 64 12.67 4.29 -5.95
C GLN A 64 13.70 5.33 -5.49
N PRO A 65 14.20 6.17 -6.42
CA PRO A 65 15.04 7.32 -6.05
C PRO A 65 14.26 8.27 -5.14
N ASP A 66 14.97 8.89 -4.19
CA ASP A 66 14.38 9.93 -3.38
C ASP A 66 14.08 11.17 -4.24
N SER A 67 12.80 11.47 -4.37
CA SER A 67 12.26 12.67 -4.99
C SER A 67 11.17 13.25 -4.10
N PRO A 68 10.77 14.50 -4.27
CA PRO A 68 9.65 15.05 -3.52
C PRO A 68 8.37 14.21 -3.64
N GLU A 69 8.11 13.65 -4.81
CA GLU A 69 6.96 12.79 -5.09
C GLU A 69 7.07 11.46 -4.34
N THR A 70 8.24 10.81 -4.39
CA THR A 70 8.48 9.55 -3.68
C THR A 70 8.42 9.72 -2.17
N LEU A 71 8.96 10.83 -1.64
CA LEU A 71 8.87 11.15 -0.22
C LEU A 71 7.42 11.38 0.21
N THR A 72 6.62 12.08 -0.60
CA THR A 72 5.19 12.27 -0.34
C THR A 72 4.43 10.94 -0.30
N LEU A 73 4.74 10.02 -1.22
CA LEU A 73 4.14 8.68 -1.23
C LEU A 73 4.56 7.86 -0.01
N LYS A 74 5.84 7.91 0.40
CA LYS A 74 6.34 7.27 1.62
C LYS A 74 5.64 7.81 2.86
N GLU A 75 5.54 9.14 3.00
CA GLU A 75 4.84 9.80 4.11
C GLU A 75 3.38 9.32 4.21
N MET A 76 2.64 9.40 3.09
CA MET A 76 1.25 8.96 3.03
C MET A 76 1.08 7.47 3.34
N THR A 77 1.96 6.62 2.82
CA THR A 77 1.91 5.18 3.05
C THR A 77 2.17 4.82 4.50
N HIS A 78 3.20 5.41 5.15
CA HIS A 78 3.47 5.23 6.56
C HIS A 78 2.33 5.73 7.44
N LEU A 79 1.73 6.88 7.11
CA LEU A 79 0.58 7.41 7.85
C LEU A 79 -0.62 6.45 7.79
N ASN A 80 -0.98 5.99 6.60
CA ASN A 80 -2.08 5.05 6.43
C ASN A 80 -1.79 3.70 7.11
N TYR A 81 -0.55 3.24 7.08
CA TYR A 81 -0.15 2.01 7.77
C TYR A 81 -0.26 2.16 9.29
N GLY A 82 0.18 3.27 9.86
CA GLY A 82 -0.01 3.57 11.27
C GLY A 82 -1.49 3.54 11.68
N LEU A 83 -2.35 4.21 10.91
CA LEU A 83 -3.81 4.20 11.13
C LEU A 83 -4.41 2.78 11.02
N PHE A 84 -3.95 1.98 10.06
CA PHE A 84 -4.38 0.59 9.94
C PHE A 84 -4.00 -0.22 11.18
N LEU A 85 -2.73 -0.15 11.62
CA LEU A 85 -2.21 -0.88 12.77
C LEU A 85 -2.94 -0.49 14.06
N GLU A 86 -3.28 0.78 14.22
CA GLU A 86 -3.98 1.27 15.40
C GLU A 86 -5.44 0.82 15.44
N TYR A 87 -6.17 1.00 14.35
CA TYR A 87 -7.64 0.89 14.37
C TYR A 87 -8.20 -0.37 13.70
N ARG A 88 -7.51 -0.93 12.70
CA ARG A 88 -8.11 -1.97 11.86
C ARG A 88 -7.41 -3.34 11.92
N ASP A 89 -6.13 -3.39 12.28
CA ASP A 89 -5.41 -4.66 12.31
C ASP A 89 -6.03 -5.62 13.34
N SER A 90 -6.68 -6.67 12.85
CA SER A 90 -7.27 -7.72 13.67
C SER A 90 -6.29 -8.84 14.06
N ASN A 91 -5.10 -8.89 13.44
CA ASN A 91 -4.11 -9.93 13.70
C ASN A 91 -3.39 -9.70 15.05
N VAL A 92 -3.26 -8.45 15.46
CA VAL A 92 -2.68 -8.08 16.74
C VAL A 92 -3.80 -7.83 17.75
N THR A 93 -3.94 -8.70 18.74
CA THR A 93 -4.98 -8.60 19.78
C THR A 93 -4.55 -7.80 21.00
N ASN A 94 -3.24 -7.69 21.23
CA ASN A 94 -2.69 -6.92 22.35
C ASN A 94 -2.70 -5.42 22.01
N MET A 95 -3.44 -4.63 22.78
CA MET A 95 -3.57 -3.19 22.56
C MET A 95 -2.23 -2.46 22.65
N ARG A 96 -1.33 -2.87 23.56
CA ARG A 96 -0.01 -2.25 23.68
C ARG A 96 0.83 -2.48 22.42
N ASP A 97 0.78 -3.68 21.86
CA ASP A 97 1.52 -3.99 20.64
C ASP A 97 0.96 -3.23 19.44
N LYS A 98 -0.37 -3.10 19.34
CA LYS A 98 -1.01 -2.24 18.34
C LYS A 98 -0.51 -0.81 18.39
N MET A 99 -0.58 -0.19 19.61
CA MET A 99 -0.13 1.19 19.80
C MET A 99 1.36 1.37 19.49
N ASN A 100 2.22 0.43 19.95
CA ASN A 100 3.65 0.51 19.66
C ASN A 100 3.94 0.39 18.16
N ASN A 101 3.25 -0.50 17.46
CA ASN A 101 3.42 -0.67 16.03
C ASN A 101 2.97 0.59 15.27
N ALA A 102 1.82 1.16 15.64
CA ALA A 102 1.33 2.41 15.06
C ALA A 102 2.30 3.59 15.31
N LEU A 103 2.78 3.74 16.55
CA LEU A 103 3.76 4.79 16.91
C LEU A 103 5.03 4.70 16.07
N ARG A 104 5.55 3.50 15.79
CA ARG A 104 6.72 3.34 14.92
C ARG A 104 6.46 3.85 13.50
N GLU A 105 5.27 3.64 12.97
CA GLU A 105 4.92 4.17 11.64
C GLU A 105 4.75 5.69 11.66
N TYR A 106 4.10 6.26 12.68
CA TYR A 106 3.96 7.71 12.82
C TYR A 106 5.32 8.42 13.01
N VAL A 107 6.26 7.81 13.71
CA VAL A 107 7.64 8.32 13.81
C VAL A 107 8.30 8.38 12.42
N LYS A 108 8.09 7.38 11.57
CA LYS A 108 8.62 7.40 10.20
C LYS A 108 7.99 8.52 9.37
N VAL A 109 6.70 8.82 9.57
CA VAL A 109 6.05 9.99 8.97
C VAL A 109 6.78 11.26 9.39
N LEU A 110 7.04 11.45 10.70
CA LEU A 110 7.71 12.65 11.22
C LEU A 110 9.18 12.77 10.77
N ARG A 111 9.85 11.66 10.46
CA ARG A 111 11.19 11.69 9.85
C ARG A 111 11.18 12.26 8.43
N ILE A 112 10.06 12.12 7.70
CA ILE A 112 9.88 12.67 6.36
C ILE A 112 9.32 14.10 6.45
N ASN A 113 8.28 14.29 7.25
CA ASN A 113 7.59 15.56 7.45
C ASN A 113 7.35 15.79 8.94
N PRO A 114 8.26 16.51 9.62
CA PRO A 114 8.14 16.78 11.06
C PRO A 114 6.88 17.57 11.47
N ASP A 115 6.26 18.26 10.52
CA ASP A 115 5.08 19.10 10.75
C ASP A 115 3.77 18.37 10.35
N ASN A 116 3.79 17.05 10.16
CA ASN A 116 2.58 16.30 9.83
C ASN A 116 1.61 16.29 11.02
N GLU A 117 0.62 17.19 10.96
CA GLU A 117 -0.37 17.40 12.02
C GLU A 117 -1.14 16.11 12.38
N LYS A 118 -1.42 15.26 11.38
CA LYS A 118 -2.18 14.02 11.63
C LYS A 118 -1.34 13.02 12.43
N ALA A 119 -0.08 12.81 12.05
CA ALA A 119 0.81 11.92 12.79
C ALA A 119 1.04 12.44 14.24
N ILE A 120 1.25 13.74 14.41
CA ILE A 120 1.38 14.38 15.72
C ILE A 120 0.14 14.11 16.57
N SER A 121 -1.05 14.36 16.04
CA SER A 121 -2.31 14.15 16.75
C SER A 121 -2.53 12.70 17.18
N GLU A 122 -2.20 11.72 16.31
CA GLU A 122 -2.34 10.30 16.67
C GLU A 122 -1.32 9.88 17.74
N ILE A 123 -0.08 10.37 17.65
CA ILE A 123 0.92 10.15 18.68
C ILE A 123 0.43 10.69 20.03
N GLU A 124 -0.04 11.94 20.07
CA GLU A 124 -0.56 12.57 21.30
C GLU A 124 -1.74 11.78 21.88
N GLN A 125 -2.65 11.30 21.03
CA GLN A 125 -3.78 10.48 21.44
C GLN A 125 -3.30 9.17 22.10
N ILE A 126 -2.37 8.45 21.47
CA ILE A 126 -1.83 7.21 22.02
C ILE A 126 -1.09 7.48 23.35
N LEU A 127 -0.29 8.54 23.43
CA LEU A 127 0.40 8.91 24.68
C LEU A 127 -0.60 9.28 25.77
N GLY A 128 -1.69 9.98 25.44
CA GLY A 128 -2.79 10.23 26.36
C GLY A 128 -3.42 8.96 26.90
N ILE A 129 -3.57 7.92 26.08
CA ILE A 129 -4.05 6.60 26.52
C ILE A 129 -3.05 5.99 27.53
N TYR A 130 -1.75 5.99 27.23
CA TYR A 130 -0.73 5.48 28.15
C TYR A 130 -0.76 6.21 29.50
N ALA A 131 -0.92 7.52 29.51
CA ALA A 131 -1.01 8.32 30.72
C ALA A 131 -2.21 7.93 31.61
N THR A 132 -3.33 7.49 31.02
CA THR A 132 -4.52 7.07 31.79
C THR A 132 -4.36 5.71 32.47
N PHE A 133 -3.46 4.85 31.98
CA PHE A 133 -3.24 3.50 32.54
C PHE A 133 -2.17 3.43 33.64
N GLY A 134 -1.75 4.56 34.17
CA GLY A 134 -0.87 4.69 35.33
C GLY A 134 0.50 4.03 35.15
N ASN A 135 1.55 4.80 34.97
CA ASN A 135 2.95 4.39 34.81
C ASN A 135 3.24 3.36 33.71
N ARG A 136 2.39 3.25 32.71
CA ARG A 136 2.69 2.48 31.51
C ARG A 136 3.24 3.43 30.44
N ALA A 137 4.28 2.98 29.77
CA ALA A 137 4.90 3.71 28.66
C ALA A 137 4.90 2.82 27.41
N PRO A 138 5.05 3.40 26.23
CA PRO A 138 5.42 2.66 25.02
C PRO A 138 6.69 1.81 25.23
N ALA A 139 7.06 1.02 24.25
CA ALA A 139 8.32 0.28 24.24
C ALA A 139 9.52 1.25 24.23
N ASP A 140 10.66 0.85 24.81
CA ASP A 140 11.81 1.75 25.03
C ASP A 140 12.37 2.33 23.73
N ASP A 141 12.35 1.57 22.63
CA ASP A 141 12.73 2.03 21.29
C ASP A 141 11.80 3.15 20.80
N VAL A 142 10.50 2.98 20.99
CA VAL A 142 9.48 3.98 20.62
C VAL A 142 9.64 5.25 21.47
N VAL A 143 9.90 5.10 22.77
CA VAL A 143 10.16 6.22 23.68
C VAL A 143 11.38 7.02 23.23
N ALA A 144 12.45 6.34 22.84
CA ALA A 144 13.66 7.00 22.33
C ALA A 144 13.38 7.81 21.07
N ASP A 145 12.70 7.20 20.10
CA ASP A 145 12.32 7.84 18.84
C ASP A 145 11.41 9.06 19.05
N LEU A 146 10.38 8.95 19.91
CA LEU A 146 9.45 10.05 20.18
C LEU A 146 10.13 11.25 20.83
N LYS A 147 11.15 11.03 21.68
CA LYS A 147 11.92 12.13 22.27
C LYS A 147 12.69 12.95 21.26
N GLU A 148 13.12 12.34 20.13
CA GLU A 148 13.77 13.08 19.04
C GLU A 148 12.88 14.18 18.47
N PHE A 149 11.55 13.99 18.52
CA PHE A 149 10.53 14.94 18.04
C PHE A 149 9.92 15.79 19.18
N GLY A 150 10.47 15.72 20.39
CA GLY A 150 10.06 16.59 21.51
C GLY A 150 8.85 16.08 22.30
N PHE A 151 8.36 14.87 22.07
CA PHE A 151 7.31 14.29 22.89
C PHE A 151 7.83 13.93 24.27
N THR A 152 7.08 14.33 25.29
CA THR A 152 7.35 13.99 26.70
C THR A 152 6.39 12.91 27.18
N LEU A 153 6.91 11.96 27.96
CA LEU A 153 6.19 10.79 28.49
C LEU A 153 6.07 10.86 29.99
#